data_2469b2ef7a37bdf30bb9bf012ef89e23
#
_entry.id   2469b2ef7a37bdf30bb9bf012ef89e23
#
_cell.length_a   1.000
_cell.length_b   1.000
_cell.length_c   1.000
_cell.angle_alpha   90.00
_cell.angle_beta   90.00
_cell.angle_gamma   90.00
#
_symmetry.space_group_name_H-M   'P 1'
#
loop_
_entity.id
_entity.type
_entity.pdbx_description
1 polymer ?
#
loop_
_entity_poly.entity_id
_entity_poly.type
_entity_poly.pdbx_seq_one_letter_code
_entity_poly.pdbx_strand_id
1 'polypeptide(L)'
;MNKTIEQKAGDAILQVPQKILVGTKTYKVASPSVATLIKVSQCISTLPNITLDKAKIVEESLSIAKYCEPFGEALAILILGAKHLTEERTIQKEIEVEEEKIVYKSYLFGLFKRPLKNIQTTTKVVTETIEVDRKAELAKELLENFSPSELYNVTATLIGNLQLGDFFGLSIFLTEINLLRPTKMD
;
A
#
# COMPACT_ATOMS: atom_id res chain seq x y z
N MET A 1 21.50 -18.77 -7.63
CA MET A 1 22.85 -18.35 -8.02
C MET A 1 23.23 -17.14 -7.17
N ASN A 2 24.20 -17.26 -6.27
CA ASN A 2 24.60 -16.14 -5.39
C ASN A 2 25.44 -15.15 -6.20
N LYS A 3 25.04 -13.87 -6.18
CA LYS A 3 25.79 -12.77 -6.84
C LYS A 3 27.10 -12.51 -6.09
N THR A 4 28.18 -12.20 -6.83
CA THR A 4 29.47 -11.77 -6.25
C THR A 4 29.32 -10.38 -5.59
N ILE A 5 30.31 -10.00 -4.76
CA ILE A 5 30.33 -8.69 -4.09
C ILE A 5 30.37 -7.56 -5.12
N GLU A 6 31.15 -7.71 -6.19
CA GLU A 6 31.25 -6.74 -7.29
C GLU A 6 29.92 -6.60 -8.05
N GLN A 7 29.22 -7.71 -8.29
CA GLN A 7 27.89 -7.66 -8.92
C GLN A 7 26.88 -6.96 -8.03
N LYS A 8 26.92 -7.18 -6.70
CA LYS A 8 26.05 -6.48 -5.75
C LYS A 8 26.35 -4.98 -5.71
N ALA A 9 27.64 -4.61 -5.73
CA ALA A 9 28.06 -3.22 -5.80
C ALA A 9 27.63 -2.56 -7.11
N GLY A 10 27.80 -3.25 -8.25
CA GLY A 10 27.33 -2.78 -9.55
C GLY A 10 25.82 -2.58 -9.59
N ASP A 11 25.04 -3.52 -9.06
CA ASP A 11 23.59 -3.43 -8.99
C ASP A 11 23.13 -2.24 -8.10
N ALA A 12 23.85 -1.99 -7.01
CA ALA A 12 23.58 -0.84 -6.14
C ALA A 12 23.83 0.51 -6.84
N ILE A 13 24.95 0.61 -7.58
CA ILE A 13 25.29 1.80 -8.37
C ILE A 13 24.27 2.02 -9.51
N LEU A 14 23.86 0.95 -10.17
CA LEU A 14 22.88 0.97 -11.27
C LEU A 14 21.43 1.09 -10.76
N GLN A 15 21.21 1.10 -9.46
CA GLN A 15 19.88 1.11 -8.83
C GLN A 15 18.94 0.02 -9.37
N VAL A 16 19.48 -1.18 -9.59
CA VAL A 16 18.72 -2.30 -10.14
C VAL A 16 17.60 -2.68 -9.18
N PRO A 17 16.31 -2.67 -9.61
CA PRO A 17 15.20 -2.99 -8.75
C PRO A 17 15.32 -4.40 -8.17
N GLN A 18 15.16 -4.53 -6.86
CA GLN A 18 15.08 -5.82 -6.20
C GLN A 18 13.71 -6.45 -6.41
N LYS A 19 13.69 -7.78 -6.44
CA LYS A 19 12.43 -8.54 -6.55
C LYS A 19 12.11 -9.15 -5.19
N ILE A 20 10.93 -8.85 -4.68
CA ILE A 20 10.39 -9.43 -3.45
C ILE A 20 9.14 -10.22 -3.82
N LEU A 21 9.10 -11.49 -3.42
CA LEU A 21 7.93 -12.34 -3.58
C LEU A 21 7.06 -12.22 -2.32
N VAL A 22 5.79 -11.84 -2.50
CA VAL A 22 4.78 -11.77 -1.44
C VAL A 22 3.61 -12.63 -1.87
N GLY A 23 3.34 -13.71 -1.16
CA GLY A 23 2.37 -14.71 -1.59
C GLY A 23 2.70 -15.23 -2.99
N THR A 24 1.83 -14.99 -3.96
CA THR A 24 2.01 -15.39 -5.37
C THR A 24 2.51 -14.26 -6.26
N LYS A 25 2.62 -13.03 -5.74
CA LYS A 25 2.98 -11.82 -6.52
C LYS A 25 4.44 -11.45 -6.33
N THR A 26 5.08 -11.01 -7.40
CA THR A 26 6.46 -10.50 -7.37
C THR A 26 6.45 -8.98 -7.51
N TYR A 27 6.96 -8.29 -6.51
CA TYR A 27 7.13 -6.85 -6.51
C TYR A 27 8.54 -6.46 -6.91
N LYS A 28 8.66 -5.44 -7.77
CA LYS A 28 9.94 -4.82 -8.14
C LYS A 28 10.13 -3.58 -7.26
N VAL A 29 11.06 -3.65 -6.33
CA VAL A 29 11.35 -2.57 -5.40
C VAL A 29 12.51 -1.74 -5.91
N ALA A 30 12.23 -0.49 -6.24
CA ALA A 30 13.25 0.49 -6.61
C ALA A 30 13.83 1.16 -5.35
N SER A 31 14.96 1.88 -5.52
CA SER A 31 15.50 2.72 -4.45
C SER A 31 14.44 3.72 -3.98
N PRO A 32 14.23 3.87 -2.66
CA PRO A 32 13.17 4.71 -2.13
C PRO A 32 13.46 6.20 -2.37
N SER A 33 12.43 6.94 -2.71
CA SER A 33 12.48 8.40 -2.78
C SER A 33 12.44 9.01 -1.38
N VAL A 34 12.83 10.29 -1.26
CA VAL A 34 12.69 11.04 0.00
C VAL A 34 11.24 11.04 0.51
N ALA A 35 10.27 11.18 -0.40
CA ALA A 35 8.85 11.08 -0.05
C ALA A 35 8.49 9.71 0.55
N THR A 36 9.09 8.62 0.05
CA THR A 36 8.92 7.28 0.61
C THR A 36 9.47 7.22 2.04
N LEU A 37 10.68 7.76 2.27
CA LEU A 37 11.30 7.80 3.60
C LEU A 37 10.45 8.59 4.61
N ILE A 38 9.90 9.74 4.20
CA ILE A 38 9.01 10.55 5.05
C ILE A 38 7.77 9.72 5.45
N LYS A 39 7.10 9.07 4.50
CA LYS A 39 5.91 8.27 4.78
C LYS A 39 6.21 7.07 5.68
N VAL A 40 7.33 6.39 5.46
CA VAL A 40 7.80 5.28 6.33
C VAL A 40 8.08 5.80 7.73
N SER A 41 8.78 6.93 7.88
CA SER A 41 9.07 7.54 9.17
C SER A 41 7.78 7.89 9.93
N GLN A 42 6.76 8.40 9.24
CA GLN A 42 5.45 8.67 9.83
C GLN A 42 4.79 7.38 10.36
N CYS A 43 4.82 6.27 9.61
CA CYS A 43 4.30 4.99 10.09
C CYS A 43 5.08 4.45 11.29
N ILE A 44 6.42 4.49 11.24
CA ILE A 44 7.26 3.99 12.33
C ILE A 44 7.07 4.81 13.61
N SER A 45 6.82 6.12 13.50
CA SER A 45 6.59 6.99 14.66
C SER A 45 5.31 6.64 15.44
N THR A 46 4.40 5.89 14.86
CA THR A 46 3.19 5.39 15.55
C THR A 46 3.43 4.09 16.34
N LEU A 47 4.59 3.45 16.14
CA LEU A 47 4.92 2.24 16.89
C LEU A 47 5.18 2.60 18.36
N PRO A 48 4.75 1.75 19.30
CA PRO A 48 5.01 1.97 20.72
C PRO A 48 6.51 1.82 21.03
N ASN A 49 6.99 2.61 21.99
CA ASN A 49 8.32 2.39 22.55
C ASN A 49 8.35 1.07 23.30
N ILE A 50 9.19 0.15 22.84
CA ILE A 50 9.26 -1.20 23.35
C ILE A 50 10.55 -1.34 24.19
N THR A 51 10.40 -1.67 25.46
CA THR A 51 11.49 -2.14 26.30
C THR A 51 11.28 -3.62 26.57
N LEU A 52 12.13 -4.47 25.97
CA LEU A 52 12.00 -5.91 26.11
C LEU A 52 12.67 -6.39 27.41
N ASP A 53 11.87 -6.98 28.31
CA ASP A 53 12.39 -7.78 29.43
C ASP A 53 12.61 -9.22 28.97
N LYS A 54 13.88 -9.66 28.96
CA LYS A 54 14.26 -11.01 28.55
C LYS A 54 13.62 -12.10 29.38
N ALA A 55 13.20 -11.79 30.62
CA ALA A 55 12.54 -12.75 31.51
C ALA A 55 11.08 -13.04 31.12
N LYS A 56 10.44 -12.10 30.36
CA LYS A 56 9.03 -12.18 29.96
C LYS A 56 8.83 -12.15 28.44
N ILE A 57 9.77 -12.71 27.72
CA ILE A 57 9.88 -12.57 26.26
C ILE A 57 8.59 -12.94 25.52
N VAL A 58 7.91 -14.01 25.95
CA VAL A 58 6.69 -14.49 25.28
C VAL A 58 5.53 -13.53 25.51
N GLU A 59 5.31 -13.10 26.76
CA GLU A 59 4.23 -12.19 27.12
C GLU A 59 4.40 -10.84 26.43
N GLU A 60 5.60 -10.30 26.46
CA GLU A 60 5.92 -9.02 25.80
C GLU A 60 5.82 -9.12 24.29
N SER A 61 6.33 -10.20 23.68
CA SER A 61 6.20 -10.40 22.22
C SER A 61 4.74 -10.47 21.78
N LEU A 62 3.87 -11.16 22.49
CA LEU A 62 2.44 -11.20 22.19
C LEU A 62 1.76 -9.85 22.41
N SER A 63 2.18 -9.11 23.46
CA SER A 63 1.68 -7.75 23.69
C SER A 63 2.05 -6.80 22.57
N ILE A 64 3.23 -6.94 21.98
CA ILE A 64 3.72 -6.13 20.86
C ILE A 64 3.02 -6.52 19.56
N ALA A 65 2.75 -7.82 19.36
CA ALA A 65 2.18 -8.34 18.12
C ALA A 65 0.89 -7.62 17.71
N LYS A 66 0.05 -7.22 18.66
CA LYS A 66 -1.18 -6.46 18.39
C LYS A 66 -0.94 -5.05 17.79
N TYR A 67 0.28 -4.52 17.90
CA TYR A 67 0.66 -3.22 17.34
C TYR A 67 1.51 -3.32 16.08
N CYS A 68 1.59 -4.51 15.47
CA CYS A 68 2.42 -4.73 14.29
C CYS A 68 1.80 -4.23 12.97
N GLU A 69 0.54 -3.79 12.96
CA GLU A 69 -0.10 -3.26 11.75
C GLU A 69 0.69 -2.10 11.11
N PRO A 70 1.13 -1.05 11.84
CA PRO A 70 1.97 0.01 11.25
C PRO A 70 3.30 -0.49 10.69
N PHE A 71 3.84 -1.59 11.22
CA PHE A 71 5.03 -2.21 10.66
C PHE A 71 4.77 -2.79 9.27
N GLY A 72 3.66 -3.51 9.09
CA GLY A 72 3.22 -3.98 7.78
C GLY A 72 3.00 -2.83 6.80
N GLU A 73 2.39 -1.73 7.23
CA GLU A 73 2.21 -0.52 6.42
C GLU A 73 3.55 0.11 6.01
N ALA A 74 4.51 0.23 6.93
CA ALA A 74 5.83 0.77 6.62
C ALA A 74 6.56 -0.08 5.56
N LEU A 75 6.47 -1.42 5.65
CA LEU A 75 7.01 -2.32 4.64
C LEU A 75 6.29 -2.18 3.30
N ALA A 76 4.96 -2.09 3.31
CA ALA A 76 4.18 -1.88 2.09
C ALA A 76 4.57 -0.57 1.39
N ILE A 77 4.79 0.52 2.14
CA ILE A 77 5.28 1.79 1.60
C ILE A 77 6.68 1.65 0.99
N LEU A 78 7.58 0.90 1.63
CA LEU A 78 8.92 0.64 1.09
C LEU A 78 8.88 -0.16 -0.22
N ILE A 79 7.97 -1.13 -0.31
CA ILE A 79 7.82 -1.98 -1.50
C ILE A 79 7.17 -1.24 -2.66
N LEU A 80 6.07 -0.50 -2.40
CA LEU A 80 5.29 0.19 -3.43
C LEU A 80 5.92 1.54 -3.83
N GLY A 81 6.62 2.19 -2.90
CA GLY A 81 7.03 3.58 -3.03
C GLY A 81 5.88 4.57 -2.82
N ALA A 82 6.21 5.82 -2.49
CA ALA A 82 5.22 6.84 -2.12
C ALA A 82 4.19 7.19 -3.20
N LYS A 83 4.48 6.88 -4.47
CA LYS A 83 3.62 7.23 -5.62
C LYS A 83 2.54 6.18 -5.93
N HIS A 84 2.68 4.96 -5.43
CA HIS A 84 1.83 3.83 -5.80
C HIS A 84 1.05 3.26 -4.61
N LEU A 85 0.74 4.11 -3.65
CA LEU A 85 0.03 3.69 -2.43
C LEU A 85 -1.47 3.52 -2.65
N THR A 86 -2.02 4.22 -3.63
CA THR A 86 -3.42 4.08 -4.07
C THR A 86 -3.48 3.73 -5.55
N GLU A 87 -4.55 3.09 -5.96
CA GLU A 87 -4.82 2.70 -7.35
C GLU A 87 -6.30 2.83 -7.65
N GLU A 88 -6.61 3.40 -8.80
CA GLU A 88 -7.98 3.40 -9.31
C GLU A 88 -8.28 2.04 -9.96
N ARG A 89 -9.27 1.32 -9.44
CA ARG A 89 -9.76 0.07 -10.02
C ARG A 89 -11.18 0.23 -10.51
N THR A 90 -11.40 -0.22 -11.73
CA THR A 90 -12.72 -0.27 -12.32
C THR A 90 -13.38 -1.60 -11.95
N ILE A 91 -14.47 -1.53 -11.20
CA ILE A 91 -15.27 -2.69 -10.85
C ILE A 91 -16.60 -2.68 -11.60
N GLN A 92 -17.04 -3.87 -12.01
CA GLN A 92 -18.38 -4.05 -12.57
C GLN A 92 -19.30 -4.51 -11.45
N LYS A 93 -20.33 -3.73 -11.19
CA LYS A 93 -21.35 -4.02 -10.19
C LYS A 93 -22.66 -4.30 -10.87
N GLU A 94 -23.24 -5.43 -10.59
CA GLU A 94 -24.60 -5.76 -11.02
C GLU A 94 -25.58 -5.05 -10.09
N ILE A 95 -26.41 -4.19 -10.67
CA ILE A 95 -27.47 -3.47 -9.95
C ILE A 95 -28.80 -3.95 -10.51
N GLU A 96 -29.67 -4.40 -9.63
CA GLU A 96 -31.06 -4.67 -9.98
C GLU A 96 -31.79 -3.35 -10.11
N VAL A 97 -32.31 -3.09 -11.31
CA VAL A 97 -33.09 -1.88 -11.60
C VAL A 97 -34.51 -2.32 -11.88
N GLU A 98 -35.45 -1.81 -11.10
CA GLU A 98 -36.85 -1.99 -11.35
C GLU A 98 -37.32 -1.03 -12.47
N GLU A 99 -37.70 -1.55 -13.62
CA GLU A 99 -38.30 -0.77 -14.70
C GLU A 99 -39.80 -0.97 -14.73
N GLU A 100 -40.57 0.13 -14.58
CA GLU A 100 -42.01 0.10 -14.75
C GLU A 100 -42.33 0.07 -16.25
N LYS A 101 -42.79 -1.07 -16.72
CA LYS A 101 -43.36 -1.17 -18.08
C LYS A 101 -44.88 -1.10 -18.03
N ILE A 102 -45.45 -0.12 -18.75
CA ILE A 102 -46.90 -0.02 -18.93
C ILE A 102 -47.28 -0.96 -20.05
N VAL A 103 -47.95 -2.05 -19.72
CA VAL A 103 -48.50 -3.02 -20.69
C VAL A 103 -49.99 -2.76 -20.83
N TYR A 104 -50.45 -2.56 -22.05
CA TYR A 104 -51.87 -2.34 -22.32
C TYR A 104 -52.54 -3.70 -22.52
N LYS A 105 -53.45 -4.07 -21.62
CA LYS A 105 -54.33 -5.23 -21.84
C LYS A 105 -55.58 -4.82 -22.58
N SER A 106 -55.86 -5.45 -23.73
CA SER A 106 -57.07 -5.20 -24.52
C SER A 106 -58.21 -6.11 -24.05
N TYR A 107 -59.38 -5.51 -23.87
CA TYR A 107 -60.62 -6.21 -23.50
C TYR A 107 -61.67 -6.00 -24.56
N LEU A 108 -62.64 -6.94 -24.70
CA LEU A 108 -63.73 -6.89 -25.66
C LEU A 108 -63.24 -6.63 -27.09
N PHE A 109 -62.63 -7.65 -27.74
CA PHE A 109 -62.23 -7.60 -29.15
C PHE A 109 -61.37 -6.36 -29.55
N GLY A 110 -60.60 -5.81 -28.57
CA GLY A 110 -59.70 -4.69 -28.85
C GLY A 110 -60.28 -3.30 -28.68
N LEU A 111 -61.53 -3.17 -28.30
CA LEU A 111 -62.23 -1.86 -28.17
C LEU A 111 -61.82 -1.05 -26.94
N PHE A 112 -61.30 -1.71 -25.88
CA PHE A 112 -60.86 -1.04 -24.66
C PHE A 112 -59.47 -1.52 -24.26
N LYS A 113 -58.51 -0.57 -24.06
CA LYS A 113 -57.16 -0.81 -23.56
C LYS A 113 -57.03 -0.24 -22.16
N ARG A 114 -56.72 -1.05 -21.16
CA ARG A 114 -56.36 -0.57 -19.82
C ARG A 114 -54.87 -0.70 -19.60
N PRO A 115 -54.20 0.35 -19.12
CA PRO A 115 -52.81 0.28 -18.75
C PRO A 115 -52.65 -0.56 -17.48
N LEU A 116 -51.79 -1.57 -17.52
CA LEU A 116 -51.35 -2.34 -16.37
C LEU A 116 -49.91 -2.03 -16.13
N LYS A 117 -49.58 -1.56 -14.94
CA LYS A 117 -48.19 -1.40 -14.51
C LYS A 117 -47.63 -2.78 -14.23
N ASN A 118 -46.61 -3.16 -14.97
CA ASN A 118 -45.82 -4.37 -14.73
C ASN A 118 -44.41 -3.95 -14.31
N ILE A 119 -43.99 -4.31 -13.13
CA ILE A 119 -42.65 -4.05 -12.64
C ILE A 119 -41.79 -5.23 -13.10
N GLN A 120 -40.80 -4.94 -13.93
CA GLN A 120 -39.79 -5.91 -14.36
C GLN A 120 -38.46 -5.53 -13.74
N THR A 121 -37.93 -6.44 -12.94
CA THR A 121 -36.55 -6.30 -12.40
C THR A 121 -35.58 -6.69 -13.50
N THR A 122 -34.71 -5.77 -13.88
CA THR A 122 -33.68 -6.00 -14.90
C THR A 122 -32.32 -5.75 -14.26
N THR A 123 -31.40 -6.70 -14.40
CA THR A 123 -30.02 -6.54 -13.92
C THR A 123 -29.24 -5.69 -14.91
N LYS A 124 -28.74 -4.55 -14.47
CA LYS A 124 -27.81 -3.71 -15.26
C LYS A 124 -26.43 -3.77 -14.66
N VAL A 125 -25.43 -3.98 -15.51
CA VAL A 125 -24.03 -3.89 -15.14
C VAL A 125 -23.61 -2.42 -15.17
N VAL A 126 -23.29 -1.87 -14.02
CA VAL A 126 -22.75 -0.51 -13.90
C VAL A 126 -21.27 -0.61 -13.61
N THR A 127 -20.48 0.13 -14.34
CA THR A 127 -19.03 0.23 -14.17
C THR A 127 -18.75 1.40 -13.23
N GLU A 128 -18.16 1.11 -12.09
CA GLU A 128 -17.76 2.10 -11.07
C GLU A 128 -16.25 2.09 -10.91
N THR A 129 -15.64 3.27 -10.87
CA THR A 129 -14.21 3.41 -10.55
C THR A 129 -14.08 3.71 -9.06
N ILE A 130 -13.37 2.85 -8.35
CA ILE A 130 -13.08 3.01 -6.92
C ILE A 130 -11.59 3.22 -6.71
N GLU A 131 -11.24 4.08 -5.75
CA GLU A 131 -9.87 4.21 -5.27
C GLU A 131 -9.60 3.13 -4.23
N VAL A 132 -8.57 2.32 -4.47
CA VAL A 132 -8.17 1.21 -3.60
C VAL A 132 -6.87 1.57 -2.90
N ASP A 133 -6.84 1.42 -1.57
CA ASP A 133 -5.63 1.59 -0.77
C ASP A 133 -4.74 0.33 -0.91
N ARG A 134 -3.81 0.37 -1.86
CA ARG A 134 -2.84 -0.70 -2.09
C ARG A 134 -1.89 -0.91 -0.93
N LYS A 135 -1.59 0.17 -0.17
CA LYS A 135 -0.75 0.09 1.02
C LYS A 135 -1.40 -0.83 2.05
N ALA A 136 -2.68 -0.62 2.35
CA ALA A 136 -3.42 -1.44 3.31
C ALA A 136 -3.57 -2.89 2.84
N GLU A 137 -3.88 -3.11 1.53
CA GLU A 137 -3.95 -4.46 0.95
C GLU A 137 -2.62 -5.21 1.09
N LEU A 138 -1.50 -4.56 0.69
CA LEU A 138 -0.18 -5.19 0.75
C LEU A 138 0.30 -5.40 2.19
N ALA A 139 0.04 -4.44 3.10
CA ALA A 139 0.37 -4.57 4.51
C ALA A 139 -0.30 -5.81 5.12
N LYS A 140 -1.58 -6.00 4.84
CA LYS A 140 -2.32 -7.17 5.26
C LYS A 140 -1.75 -8.46 4.66
N GLU A 141 -1.47 -8.48 3.34
CA GLU A 141 -0.89 -9.64 2.64
C GLU A 141 0.48 -10.02 3.23
N LEU A 142 1.32 -9.03 3.59
CA LEU A 142 2.62 -9.26 4.24
C LEU A 142 2.47 -9.89 5.63
N LEU A 143 1.58 -9.36 6.46
CA LEU A 143 1.38 -9.84 7.83
C LEU A 143 0.72 -11.22 7.88
N GLU A 144 -0.12 -11.56 6.89
CA GLU A 144 -0.80 -12.86 6.81
C GLU A 144 0.09 -13.98 6.23
N ASN A 145 1.00 -13.63 5.29
CA ASN A 145 1.76 -14.65 4.56
C ASN A 145 3.20 -14.84 5.06
N PHE A 146 3.77 -13.86 5.77
CA PHE A 146 5.15 -13.96 6.22
C PHE A 146 5.26 -14.33 7.70
N SER A 147 6.16 -15.26 7.98
CA SER A 147 6.63 -15.50 9.35
C SER A 147 7.45 -14.30 9.86
N PRO A 148 7.60 -14.13 11.19
CA PRO A 148 8.47 -13.07 11.76
C PRO A 148 9.90 -13.10 11.23
N SER A 149 10.46 -14.27 10.96
CA SER A 149 11.80 -14.42 10.38
C SER A 149 11.88 -13.91 8.94
N GLU A 150 10.87 -14.20 8.12
CA GLU A 150 10.81 -13.72 6.75
C GLU A 150 10.60 -12.20 6.70
N LEU A 151 9.71 -11.67 7.55
CA LEU A 151 9.53 -10.21 7.69
C LEU A 151 10.82 -9.52 8.08
N TYR A 152 11.58 -10.09 9.03
CA TYR A 152 12.88 -9.56 9.44
C TYR A 152 13.86 -9.52 8.24
N ASN A 153 13.98 -10.61 7.50
CA ASN A 153 14.88 -10.70 6.34
C ASN A 153 14.51 -9.71 5.23
N VAL A 154 13.22 -9.59 4.92
CA VAL A 154 12.71 -8.61 3.94
C VAL A 154 13.00 -7.19 4.43
N THR A 155 12.73 -6.90 5.69
CA THR A 155 13.00 -5.58 6.30
C THR A 155 14.49 -5.24 6.23
N ALA A 156 15.37 -6.15 6.64
CA ALA A 156 16.83 -5.95 6.59
C ALA A 156 17.31 -5.67 5.16
N THR A 157 16.74 -6.40 4.18
CA THR A 157 17.03 -6.21 2.76
C THR A 157 16.58 -4.82 2.28
N LEU A 158 15.37 -4.41 2.64
CA LEU A 158 14.81 -3.10 2.27
C LEU A 158 15.60 -1.95 2.91
N ILE A 159 15.94 -2.07 4.20
CA ILE A 159 16.73 -1.07 4.92
C ILE A 159 18.12 -0.93 4.30
N GLY A 160 18.75 -2.05 3.90
CA GLY A 160 20.06 -2.02 3.22
C GLY A 160 20.06 -1.20 1.92
N ASN A 161 18.90 -1.01 1.30
CA ASN A 161 18.74 -0.25 0.05
C ASN A 161 18.35 1.22 0.25
N LEU A 162 18.18 1.68 1.50
CA LEU A 162 17.64 3.02 1.78
C LEU A 162 18.60 4.17 1.45
N GLN A 163 19.85 3.90 1.04
CA GLN A 163 20.85 4.94 0.75
C GLN A 163 20.90 6.01 1.87
N LEU A 164 20.83 5.57 3.13
CA LEU A 164 20.76 6.46 4.29
C LEU A 164 21.96 7.41 4.38
N GLY A 165 23.14 6.97 3.91
CA GLY A 165 24.35 7.81 3.85
C GLY A 165 24.13 9.05 2.99
N ASP A 166 23.54 8.90 1.81
CA ASP A 166 23.27 10.00 0.89
C ASP A 166 22.19 10.93 1.45
N PHE A 167 21.16 10.36 2.11
CA PHE A 167 20.12 11.16 2.78
C PHE A 167 20.70 11.99 3.93
N PHE A 168 21.57 11.41 4.76
CA PHE A 168 22.26 12.14 5.82
C PHE A 168 23.20 13.22 5.25
N GLY A 169 23.96 12.91 4.20
CA GLY A 169 24.79 13.88 3.49
C GLY A 169 24.00 15.07 3.00
N LEU A 170 22.84 14.82 2.36
CA LEU A 170 21.93 15.88 1.93
C LEU A 170 21.42 16.73 3.12
N SER A 171 21.05 16.08 4.22
CA SER A 171 20.54 16.76 5.42
C SER A 171 21.60 17.66 6.05
N ILE A 172 22.85 17.20 6.16
CA ILE A 172 23.98 17.98 6.64
C ILE A 172 24.21 19.17 5.72
N PHE A 173 24.32 18.94 4.41
CA PHE A 173 24.51 19.98 3.41
C PHE A 173 23.43 21.08 3.50
N LEU A 174 22.15 20.71 3.60
CA LEU A 174 21.06 21.68 3.76
C LEU A 174 21.14 22.45 5.08
N THR A 175 21.65 21.83 6.14
CA THR A 175 21.85 22.49 7.44
C THR A 175 23.02 23.47 7.40
N GLU A 176 24.09 23.13 6.71
CA GLU A 176 25.28 23.99 6.55
C GLU A 176 25.00 25.21 5.64
N ILE A 177 24.27 25.00 4.53
CA ILE A 177 23.88 26.07 3.60
C ILE A 177 22.77 26.95 4.15
N ASN A 178 22.18 26.67 5.28
CA ASN A 178 20.98 27.33 5.81
C ASN A 178 20.87 28.83 5.40
N LEU A 179 20.29 29.05 4.23
CA LEU A 179 20.09 30.38 3.61
C LEU A 179 19.22 31.33 4.44
N LEU A 180 18.55 30.78 5.47
CA LEU A 180 17.65 31.51 6.38
C LEU A 180 18.37 31.94 7.67
N ARG A 181 19.61 31.54 7.91
CA ARG A 181 20.37 32.08 9.04
C ARG A 181 20.82 33.50 8.71
N PRO A 182 20.41 34.51 9.48
CA PRO A 182 20.93 35.83 9.32
C PRO A 182 22.46 35.77 9.50
N THR A 183 23.20 36.25 8.49
CA THR A 183 24.64 36.43 8.60
C THR A 183 24.83 37.37 9.79
N LYS A 184 25.51 36.94 10.86
CA LYS A 184 25.97 37.87 11.89
C LYS A 184 26.88 38.86 11.19
N MET A 185 26.42 40.10 11.03
CA MET A 185 27.30 41.22 10.72
C MET A 185 28.08 41.50 12.02
N ASP A 186 29.37 41.22 12.00
CA ASP A 186 30.33 41.72 13.01
C ASP A 186 30.52 43.22 12.84
#